data_b1ce2e38ab2616ac198e8d777d5072b3
#
_entry.id   b1ce2e38ab2616ac198e8d777d5072b3
#
_cell.length_a   1.000
_cell.length_b   1.000
_cell.length_c   1.000
_cell.angle_alpha   90.00
_cell.angle_beta   90.00
_cell.angle_gamma   90.00
#
_symmetry.space_group_name_H-M   'P 1'
#
loop_
_entity.id
_entity.type
_entity.pdbx_description
1 polymer ?
#
loop_
_entity_poly.entity_id
_entity_poly.type
_entity_poly.pdbx_seq_one_letter_code
_entity_poly.pdbx_strand_id
1 'polypeptide(L)'
;MAESEFRIDEKTGLKILSSKSSEKPKLRWYVLKAISGKENNVKEYIELDMKNHGYEDRVAQVLIPQEAIIKVGANNKRVPSKRNLLPGYVLVEAALDGEITHMLRNTPNVLGFLGDGDKPVPVRQAEVNTMLGLGAHDNVSDVEPVVKVDFLVGESIKVNDGPFTGFDGVVEEVDTEKQKLKVSVKIFGRVTTLELNFSQVSKELA
;
A
#
# COMPACT_ATOMS: atom_id res chain seq x y z
N MET A 1 23.39 28.67 15.78
CA MET A 1 22.60 29.91 15.89
C MET A 1 21.86 30.05 14.58
N ALA A 2 20.55 29.90 14.59
CA ALA A 2 19.72 30.03 13.39
C ALA A 2 19.33 31.50 13.24
N GLU A 3 19.76 32.11 12.17
CA GLU A 3 19.34 33.47 11.81
C GLU A 3 17.90 33.39 11.28
N SER A 4 16.99 34.00 12.03
CA SER A 4 15.62 34.20 11.60
C SER A 4 15.57 35.43 10.67
N GLU A 5 15.45 35.19 9.36
CA GLU A 5 15.20 36.28 8.41
C GLU A 5 13.74 36.72 8.52
N PHE A 6 13.57 38.00 8.88
CA PHE A 6 12.29 38.70 8.89
C PHE A 6 12.09 39.42 7.56
N ARG A 7 10.96 39.21 6.89
CA ARG A 7 10.50 40.09 5.82
C ARG A 7 9.51 41.12 6.39
N ILE A 8 9.72 42.39 6.05
CA ILE A 8 8.80 43.45 6.38
C ILE A 8 7.87 43.62 5.18
N ASP A 9 6.56 43.50 5.40
CA ASP A 9 5.55 43.81 4.40
C ASP A 9 5.50 45.34 4.21
N GLU A 10 5.82 45.82 3.02
CA GLU A 10 5.90 47.26 2.69
C GLU A 10 4.55 48.01 2.79
N LYS A 11 3.43 47.27 2.85
CA LYS A 11 2.09 47.88 2.95
C LYS A 11 1.53 47.97 4.36
N THR A 12 1.99 47.14 5.27
CA THR A 12 1.42 47.07 6.63
C THR A 12 2.43 47.27 7.75
N GLY A 13 3.73 47.29 7.44
CA GLY A 13 4.79 47.47 8.44
C GLY A 13 4.93 46.31 9.44
N LEU A 14 4.21 45.21 9.26
CA LEU A 14 4.24 44.04 10.14
C LEU A 14 5.42 43.13 9.82
N LYS A 15 6.17 42.74 10.85
CA LYS A 15 7.20 41.69 10.76
C LYS A 15 6.51 40.33 10.62
N ILE A 16 6.55 39.76 9.43
CA ILE A 16 6.11 38.40 9.21
C ILE A 16 7.29 37.44 9.43
N LEU A 17 7.19 36.59 10.42
CA LEU A 17 8.12 35.47 10.64
C LEU A 17 7.99 34.48 9.45
N SER A 18 8.93 34.58 8.52
CA SER A 18 9.08 33.56 7.48
C SER A 18 9.81 32.37 8.09
N SER A 19 9.08 31.47 8.72
CA SER A 19 9.63 30.16 9.07
C SER A 19 9.65 29.28 7.82
N LYS A 20 10.50 29.61 6.85
CA LYS A 20 10.99 28.61 5.90
C LYS A 20 12.03 27.77 6.62
N SER A 21 11.60 26.74 7.35
CA SER A 21 12.48 25.64 7.67
C SER A 21 12.85 24.97 6.34
N SER A 22 14.10 25.13 5.96
CA SER A 22 14.72 24.50 4.78
C SER A 22 14.94 22.96 4.98
N GLU A 23 14.24 22.36 5.91
CA GLU A 23 14.19 20.92 6.03
C GLU A 23 13.27 20.36 4.94
N LYS A 24 13.81 19.53 4.05
CA LYS A 24 13.00 18.80 3.09
C LYS A 24 11.89 18.08 3.83
N PRO A 25 10.64 18.18 3.36
CA PRO A 25 9.50 17.56 4.03
C PRO A 25 9.76 16.06 4.19
N LYS A 26 9.54 15.54 5.40
CA LYS A 26 9.80 14.14 5.71
C LYS A 26 8.70 13.27 5.11
N LEU A 27 8.96 12.71 3.95
CA LEU A 27 8.07 11.79 3.25
C LEU A 27 7.90 10.50 4.05
N ARG A 28 6.66 10.02 4.12
CA ARG A 28 6.29 8.73 4.73
C ARG A 28 5.19 8.09 3.91
N TRP A 29 5.11 6.77 3.99
CA TRP A 29 4.04 6.03 3.34
C TRP A 29 2.76 6.04 4.16
N TYR A 30 1.66 6.23 3.47
CA TYR A 30 0.30 6.16 4.01
C TYR A 30 -0.58 5.33 3.09
N VAL A 31 -1.66 4.80 3.63
CA VAL A 31 -2.64 4.03 2.87
C VAL A 31 -3.96 4.79 2.85
N LEU A 32 -4.48 4.99 1.66
CA LEU A 32 -5.82 5.51 1.43
C LEU A 32 -6.78 4.35 1.17
N LYS A 33 -7.97 4.43 1.77
CA LYS A 33 -9.11 3.60 1.40
C LYS A 33 -9.84 4.26 0.26
N ALA A 34 -10.07 3.51 -0.80
CA ALA A 34 -10.79 3.94 -1.99
C ALA A 34 -11.97 3.01 -2.26
N ILE A 35 -12.87 3.44 -3.13
CA ILE A 35 -13.92 2.57 -3.66
C ILE A 35 -13.25 1.51 -4.53
N SER A 36 -13.52 0.23 -4.25
CA SER A 36 -12.96 -0.90 -5.00
C SER A 36 -13.28 -0.79 -6.50
N GLY A 37 -12.23 -0.96 -7.32
CA GLY A 37 -12.30 -0.79 -8.77
C GLY A 37 -12.16 0.66 -9.25
N LYS A 38 -12.00 1.63 -8.34
CA LYS A 38 -11.77 3.05 -8.65
C LYS A 38 -10.37 3.53 -8.25
N GLU A 39 -9.49 2.62 -7.88
CA GLU A 39 -8.13 2.93 -7.40
C GLU A 39 -7.32 3.69 -8.45
N ASN A 40 -7.43 3.32 -9.73
CA ASN A 40 -6.74 4.02 -10.81
C ASN A 40 -7.24 5.47 -10.94
N ASN A 41 -8.55 5.70 -10.83
CA ASN A 41 -9.11 7.04 -10.88
C ASN A 41 -8.60 7.90 -9.70
N VAL A 42 -8.53 7.30 -8.50
CA VAL A 42 -7.97 7.98 -7.31
C VAL A 42 -6.52 8.39 -7.56
N LYS A 43 -5.71 7.48 -8.11
CA LYS A 43 -4.32 7.78 -8.47
C LYS A 43 -4.23 8.95 -9.45
N GLU A 44 -5.00 8.91 -10.53
CA GLU A 44 -5.03 9.96 -11.56
C GLU A 44 -5.45 11.31 -10.98
N TYR A 45 -6.46 11.35 -10.11
CA TYR A 45 -6.90 12.59 -9.45
C TYR A 45 -5.82 13.18 -8.55
N ILE A 46 -5.17 12.34 -7.72
CA ILE A 46 -4.09 12.80 -6.85
C ILE A 46 -2.92 13.33 -7.67
N GLU A 47 -2.50 12.62 -8.73
CA GLU A 47 -1.41 13.05 -9.60
C GLU A 47 -1.73 14.35 -10.35
N LEU A 48 -2.99 14.56 -10.71
CA LEU A 48 -3.46 15.79 -11.33
C LEU A 48 -3.42 16.96 -10.32
N ASP A 49 -3.92 16.74 -9.11
CA ASP A 49 -3.92 17.75 -8.06
C ASP A 49 -2.50 18.13 -7.63
N MET A 50 -1.58 17.16 -7.56
CA MET A 50 -0.16 17.40 -7.31
C MET A 50 0.43 18.40 -8.31
N LYS A 51 0.17 18.17 -9.61
CA LYS A 51 0.66 19.03 -10.69
C LYS A 51 0.01 20.41 -10.67
N ASN A 52 -1.30 20.47 -10.45
CA ASN A 52 -2.06 21.72 -10.50
C ASN A 52 -1.70 22.68 -9.34
N HIS A 53 -1.37 22.13 -8.17
CA HIS A 53 -1.08 22.91 -6.96
C HIS A 53 0.41 22.95 -6.61
N GLY A 54 1.27 22.28 -7.38
CA GLY A 54 2.71 22.25 -7.12
C GLY A 54 3.10 21.48 -5.86
N TYR A 55 2.39 20.40 -5.54
CA TYR A 55 2.64 19.57 -4.35
C TYR A 55 3.65 18.45 -4.58
N GLU A 56 4.36 18.46 -5.69
CA GLU A 56 5.34 17.44 -6.07
C GLU A 56 6.46 17.26 -5.03
N ASP A 57 6.81 18.31 -4.31
CA ASP A 57 7.79 18.22 -3.22
C ASP A 57 7.23 17.58 -1.94
N ARG A 58 5.90 17.54 -1.78
CA ARG A 58 5.22 17.04 -0.58
C ARG A 58 4.51 15.70 -0.79
N VAL A 59 4.16 15.36 -2.02
CA VAL A 59 3.63 14.05 -2.41
C VAL A 59 4.55 13.49 -3.49
N ALA A 60 5.36 12.49 -3.14
CA ALA A 60 6.39 11.97 -4.03
C ALA A 60 5.82 10.98 -5.05
N GLN A 61 4.94 10.08 -4.60
CA GLN A 61 4.37 9.06 -5.49
C GLN A 61 3.08 8.45 -4.95
N VAL A 62 2.29 7.93 -5.89
CA VAL A 62 1.04 7.22 -5.63
C VAL A 62 1.10 5.87 -6.31
N LEU A 63 0.93 4.79 -5.54
CA LEU A 63 1.05 3.43 -6.04
C LEU A 63 -0.20 2.61 -5.71
N ILE A 64 -0.52 1.70 -6.61
CA ILE A 64 -1.56 0.70 -6.40
C ILE A 64 -0.87 -0.66 -6.38
N PRO A 65 -1.00 -1.46 -5.31
CA PRO A 65 -0.45 -2.80 -5.26
C PRO A 65 -1.08 -3.67 -6.34
N GLN A 66 -0.32 -4.00 -7.39
CA GLN A 66 -0.80 -4.77 -8.54
C GLN A 66 0.21 -5.83 -8.92
N GLU A 67 -0.28 -7.00 -9.28
CA GLU A 67 0.51 -8.04 -9.92
C GLU A 67 0.24 -8.09 -11.43
N ALA A 68 1.26 -8.44 -12.19
CA ALA A 68 1.12 -8.73 -13.61
C ALA A 68 0.59 -10.15 -13.76
N ILE A 69 -0.58 -10.29 -14.38
CA ILE A 69 -1.17 -11.59 -14.70
C ILE A 69 -1.32 -11.73 -16.22
N ILE A 70 -1.35 -12.97 -16.69
CA ILE A 70 -1.66 -13.27 -18.09
C ILE A 70 -3.11 -13.76 -18.14
N LYS A 71 -3.99 -12.99 -18.78
CA LYS A 71 -5.35 -13.41 -19.07
C LYS A 71 -5.40 -14.08 -20.44
N VAL A 72 -6.14 -15.20 -20.51
CA VAL A 72 -6.43 -15.84 -21.79
C VAL A 72 -7.75 -15.25 -22.32
N GLY A 73 -7.66 -14.49 -23.41
CA GLY A 73 -8.82 -13.91 -24.09
C GLY A 73 -9.59 -14.95 -24.91
N ALA A 74 -10.74 -14.53 -25.45
CA ALA A 74 -11.68 -15.38 -26.18
C ALA A 74 -11.09 -16.15 -27.40
N ASN A 75 -9.92 -15.74 -27.90
CA ASN A 75 -9.23 -16.37 -29.04
C ASN A 75 -7.95 -17.09 -28.61
N ASN A 76 -7.85 -17.60 -27.38
CA ASN A 76 -6.66 -18.21 -26.80
C ASN A 76 -5.40 -17.31 -26.85
N LYS A 77 -5.57 -16.01 -27.09
CA LYS A 77 -4.48 -15.03 -27.04
C LYS A 77 -4.17 -14.68 -25.58
N ARG A 78 -2.91 -14.84 -25.22
CA ARG A 78 -2.39 -14.41 -23.92
C ARG A 78 -2.27 -12.88 -23.91
N VAL A 79 -3.06 -12.21 -23.09
CA VAL A 79 -3.04 -10.75 -22.96
C VAL A 79 -2.49 -10.42 -21.57
N PRO A 80 -1.42 -9.63 -21.46
CA PRO A 80 -0.94 -9.14 -20.17
C PRO A 80 -2.03 -8.28 -19.53
N SER A 81 -2.32 -8.53 -18.28
CA SER A 81 -3.31 -7.80 -17.49
C SER A 81 -2.71 -7.51 -16.12
N LYS A 82 -3.28 -6.54 -15.41
CA LYS A 82 -2.92 -6.24 -14.03
C LYS A 82 -4.08 -6.63 -13.11
N ARG A 83 -3.77 -7.22 -11.98
CA ARG A 83 -4.73 -7.55 -10.93
C ARG A 83 -4.35 -6.78 -9.67
N ASN A 84 -5.29 -6.09 -9.07
CA ASN A 84 -5.06 -5.43 -7.79
C ASN A 84 -4.94 -6.48 -6.70
N LEU A 85 -3.85 -6.43 -5.95
CA LEU A 85 -3.57 -7.32 -4.82
C LEU A 85 -4.42 -6.95 -3.61
N LEU A 86 -4.62 -5.66 -3.41
CA LEU A 86 -5.43 -5.08 -2.35
C LEU A 86 -6.51 -4.18 -2.94
N PRO A 87 -7.68 -4.74 -3.35
CA PRO A 87 -8.78 -3.93 -3.87
C PRO A 87 -9.26 -2.92 -2.83
N GLY A 88 -9.45 -1.66 -3.27
CA GLY A 88 -9.87 -0.57 -2.40
C GLY A 88 -8.75 0.09 -1.59
N TYR A 89 -7.48 -0.18 -1.89
CA TYR A 89 -6.35 0.46 -1.24
C TYR A 89 -5.40 1.12 -2.23
N VAL A 90 -4.93 2.32 -1.86
CA VAL A 90 -3.95 3.10 -2.63
C VAL A 90 -2.85 3.55 -1.67
N LEU A 91 -1.60 3.30 -2.04
CA LEU A 91 -0.41 3.71 -1.29
C LEU A 91 0.02 5.10 -1.74
N VAL A 92 0.33 5.96 -0.80
CA VAL A 92 0.78 7.33 -1.07
C VAL A 92 2.02 7.62 -0.23
N GLU A 93 3.08 8.11 -0.87
CA GLU A 93 4.26 8.62 -0.18
C GLU A 93 4.15 10.14 -0.10
N ALA A 94 3.95 10.66 1.10
CA ALA A 94 3.70 12.07 1.31
C ALA A 94 4.27 12.58 2.63
N ALA A 95 4.55 13.89 2.66
CA ALA A 95 4.74 14.64 3.89
C ALA A 95 3.39 15.27 4.27
N LEU A 96 2.66 14.61 5.16
CA LEU A 96 1.34 15.07 5.55
C LEU A 96 1.42 16.33 6.40
N ASP A 97 0.79 17.38 5.91
CA ASP A 97 0.36 18.55 6.64
C ASP A 97 -1.17 18.71 6.55
N GLY A 98 -1.71 19.78 7.08
CA GLY A 98 -3.15 20.03 7.02
C GLY A 98 -3.69 20.12 5.61
N GLU A 99 -2.93 20.74 4.70
CA GLU A 99 -3.30 20.97 3.30
C GLU A 99 -3.28 19.68 2.48
N ILE A 100 -2.19 18.91 2.55
CA ILE A 100 -2.06 17.64 1.85
C ILE A 100 -3.05 16.61 2.39
N THR A 101 -3.23 16.55 3.71
CA THR A 101 -4.23 15.67 4.33
C THR A 101 -5.64 15.98 3.85
N HIS A 102 -5.98 17.28 3.76
CA HIS A 102 -7.28 17.71 3.27
C HIS A 102 -7.48 17.38 1.79
N MET A 103 -6.48 17.64 0.94
CA MET A 103 -6.51 17.30 -0.49
C MET A 103 -6.73 15.81 -0.70
N LEU A 104 -5.92 14.95 -0.04
CA LEU A 104 -6.02 13.50 -0.17
C LEU A 104 -7.36 12.93 0.33
N ARG A 105 -7.95 13.52 1.39
CA ARG A 105 -9.28 13.10 1.88
C ARG A 105 -10.41 13.48 0.95
N ASN A 106 -10.32 14.63 0.29
CA ASN A 106 -11.36 15.16 -0.59
C ASN A 106 -11.21 14.67 -2.03
N THR A 107 -10.17 13.88 -2.33
CA THR A 107 -10.01 13.26 -3.65
C THR A 107 -11.22 12.36 -3.95
N PRO A 108 -11.85 12.50 -5.13
CA PRO A 108 -12.99 11.67 -5.51
C PRO A 108 -12.69 10.17 -5.39
N ASN A 109 -13.66 9.42 -4.86
CA ASN A 109 -13.59 7.99 -4.59
C ASN A 109 -12.65 7.57 -3.43
N VAL A 110 -12.04 8.50 -2.71
CA VAL A 110 -11.36 8.23 -1.45
C VAL A 110 -12.36 8.21 -0.31
N LEU A 111 -12.28 7.17 0.54
CA LEU A 111 -13.11 6.99 1.73
C LEU A 111 -12.41 7.50 3.01
N GLY A 112 -11.11 7.73 2.93
CA GLY A 112 -10.29 8.22 4.03
C GLY A 112 -8.94 7.51 4.13
N PHE A 113 -8.15 7.88 5.14
CA PHE A 113 -6.91 7.19 5.45
C PHE A 113 -7.16 5.88 6.20
N LEU A 114 -6.25 4.92 6.01
CA LEU A 114 -6.14 3.78 6.89
C LEU A 114 -5.48 4.24 8.20
N GLY A 115 -6.15 4.00 9.31
CA GLY A 115 -5.67 4.42 10.62
C GLY A 115 -6.81 4.47 11.64
N ASP A 116 -6.51 5.04 12.79
CA ASP A 116 -7.45 5.21 13.88
C ASP A 116 -8.14 6.58 13.75
N GLY A 117 -9.33 6.57 13.15
CA GLY A 117 -10.15 7.78 12.97
C GLY A 117 -9.50 8.83 12.06
N ASP A 118 -9.31 10.03 12.61
CA ASP A 118 -8.78 11.20 11.86
C ASP A 118 -7.25 11.25 11.75
N LYS A 119 -6.54 10.31 12.36
CA LYS A 119 -5.07 10.31 12.35
C LYS A 119 -4.52 9.29 11.35
N PRO A 120 -3.92 9.73 10.25
CA PRO A 120 -3.21 8.85 9.34
C PRO A 120 -2.06 8.15 10.04
N VAL A 121 -1.98 6.82 9.92
CA VAL A 121 -0.87 6.04 10.46
C VAL A 121 0.13 5.76 9.35
N PRO A 122 1.40 6.14 9.53
CA PRO A 122 2.43 5.85 8.55
C PRO A 122 2.74 4.35 8.52
N VAL A 123 2.95 3.84 7.31
CA VAL A 123 3.34 2.46 7.04
C VAL A 123 4.86 2.38 6.91
N ARG A 124 5.45 1.27 7.29
CA ARG A 124 6.88 1.05 7.17
C ARG A 124 7.28 0.78 5.72
N GLN A 125 8.42 1.31 5.29
CA GLN A 125 8.96 1.09 3.95
C GLN A 125 9.09 -0.40 3.60
N ALA A 126 9.49 -1.22 4.57
CA ALA A 126 9.61 -2.66 4.37
C ALA A 126 8.28 -3.32 3.99
N GLU A 127 7.17 -2.93 4.64
CA GLU A 127 5.82 -3.43 4.32
C GLU A 127 5.39 -3.00 2.92
N VAL A 128 5.69 -1.76 2.54
CA VAL A 128 5.41 -1.25 1.19
C VAL A 128 6.21 -2.02 0.15
N ASN A 129 7.51 -2.22 0.37
CA ASN A 129 8.37 -2.95 -0.56
C ASN A 129 7.88 -4.40 -0.77
N THR A 130 7.49 -5.07 0.32
CA THR A 130 6.93 -6.43 0.24
C THR A 130 5.66 -6.45 -0.60
N MET A 131 4.77 -5.48 -0.41
CA MET A 131 3.51 -5.38 -1.17
C MET A 131 3.70 -5.05 -2.64
N LEU A 132 4.76 -4.34 -2.97
CA LEU A 132 5.10 -4.02 -4.36
C LEU A 132 5.90 -5.14 -5.04
N GLY A 133 6.16 -6.25 -4.35
CA GLY A 133 6.99 -7.34 -4.84
C GLY A 133 8.48 -6.96 -4.95
N LEU A 134 8.89 -5.86 -4.28
CA LEU A 134 10.28 -5.38 -4.22
C LEU A 134 11.04 -5.94 -3.00
N GLY A 135 10.37 -6.74 -2.16
CA GLY A 135 11.02 -7.49 -1.09
C GLY A 135 12.01 -8.48 -1.72
N ALA A 136 13.23 -8.50 -1.20
CA ALA A 136 14.33 -9.29 -1.72
C ALA A 136 13.90 -10.74 -2.03
N HIS A 137 13.85 -11.06 -3.31
CA HIS A 137 13.89 -12.42 -3.81
C HIS A 137 15.34 -12.93 -3.74
N ASP A 138 15.96 -12.84 -2.57
CA ASP A 138 17.15 -13.59 -2.28
C ASP A 138 16.69 -14.90 -1.63
N ASN A 139 16.43 -15.83 -2.46
CA ASN A 139 16.45 -17.28 -2.32
C ASN A 139 15.30 -17.94 -3.10
N VAL A 140 15.37 -17.86 -4.42
CA VAL A 140 14.79 -18.89 -5.25
C VAL A 140 15.86 -19.96 -5.41
N SER A 141 15.95 -20.84 -4.44
CA SER A 141 16.62 -22.11 -4.59
C SER A 141 15.71 -23.17 -3.98
N ASP A 142 15.40 -24.12 -4.80
CA ASP A 142 14.77 -25.39 -4.49
C ASP A 142 13.24 -25.36 -4.33
N VAL A 143 12.62 -25.59 -5.48
CA VAL A 143 11.29 -26.18 -5.54
C VAL A 143 11.42 -27.61 -4.99
N GLU A 144 11.28 -27.75 -3.67
CA GLU A 144 11.03 -29.05 -3.09
C GLU A 144 9.64 -29.55 -3.50
N PRO A 145 9.49 -30.88 -3.73
CA PRO A 145 8.23 -31.42 -4.20
C PRO A 145 7.11 -31.15 -3.19
N VAL A 146 5.96 -30.69 -3.71
CA VAL A 146 4.75 -30.41 -2.98
C VAL A 146 4.40 -31.56 -2.04
N VAL A 147 4.82 -31.45 -0.79
CA VAL A 147 4.27 -32.25 0.29
C VAL A 147 2.81 -31.85 0.40
N LYS A 148 1.88 -32.80 0.32
CA LYS A 148 0.48 -32.57 0.64
C LYS A 148 0.41 -32.14 2.10
N VAL A 149 0.41 -30.86 2.34
CA VAL A 149 0.22 -30.31 3.68
C VAL A 149 -1.28 -30.07 3.82
N ASP A 150 -1.94 -30.88 4.62
CA ASP A 150 -3.34 -30.67 4.95
C ASP A 150 -3.42 -29.50 5.91
N PHE A 151 -3.91 -28.35 5.43
CA PHE A 151 -4.18 -27.18 6.26
C PHE A 151 -5.53 -27.33 6.96
N LEU A 152 -5.60 -26.94 8.22
CA LEU A 152 -6.83 -26.93 8.99
C LEU A 152 -7.32 -25.49 9.21
N VAL A 153 -8.64 -25.33 9.26
CA VAL A 153 -9.24 -24.03 9.62
C VAL A 153 -8.83 -23.66 11.05
N GLY A 154 -8.37 -22.43 11.23
CA GLY A 154 -7.85 -21.92 12.50
C GLY A 154 -6.34 -22.12 12.68
N GLU A 155 -5.65 -22.73 11.74
CA GLU A 155 -4.21 -22.96 11.80
C GLU A 155 -3.43 -21.69 11.46
N SER A 156 -2.34 -21.42 12.22
CA SER A 156 -1.42 -20.34 11.93
C SER A 156 -0.49 -20.72 10.79
N ILE A 157 -0.37 -19.84 9.82
CA ILE A 157 0.49 -20.02 8.64
C ILE A 157 1.34 -18.78 8.39
N LYS A 158 2.45 -19.00 7.72
CA LYS A 158 3.28 -17.92 7.20
C LYS A 158 3.24 -17.89 5.68
N VAL A 159 3.07 -16.71 5.12
CA VAL A 159 3.09 -16.54 3.67
C VAL A 159 4.54 -16.54 3.19
N ASN A 160 4.89 -17.46 2.29
CA ASN A 160 6.26 -17.67 1.79
C ASN A 160 6.47 -17.11 0.39
N ASP A 161 5.41 -16.92 -0.36
CA ASP A 161 5.51 -16.48 -1.75
C ASP A 161 4.45 -15.43 -2.07
N GLY A 162 4.80 -14.55 -3.01
CA GLY A 162 3.95 -13.48 -3.47
C GLY A 162 4.16 -12.18 -2.69
N PRO A 163 3.29 -11.19 -2.92
CA PRO A 163 3.43 -9.83 -2.38
C PRO A 163 3.23 -9.73 -0.86
N PHE A 164 2.78 -10.80 -0.22
CA PHE A 164 2.54 -10.87 1.22
C PHE A 164 3.53 -11.79 1.94
N THR A 165 4.66 -12.11 1.30
CA THR A 165 5.73 -12.92 1.90
C THR A 165 6.18 -12.36 3.24
N GLY A 166 6.26 -13.24 4.25
CA GLY A 166 6.70 -12.87 5.60
C GLY A 166 5.58 -12.38 6.53
N PHE A 167 4.34 -12.27 6.04
CA PHE A 167 3.20 -12.01 6.91
C PHE A 167 2.65 -13.31 7.50
N ASP A 168 2.25 -13.22 8.78
CA ASP A 168 1.59 -14.30 9.49
C ASP A 168 0.08 -14.19 9.29
N GLY A 169 -0.57 -15.33 9.16
CA GLY A 169 -2.02 -15.39 8.96
C GLY A 169 -2.65 -16.60 9.62
N VAL A 170 -3.98 -16.59 9.67
CA VAL A 170 -4.79 -17.69 10.19
C VAL A 170 -5.71 -18.18 9.07
N VAL A 171 -5.78 -19.48 8.89
CA VAL A 171 -6.63 -20.11 7.86
C VAL A 171 -8.10 -19.98 8.26
N GLU A 172 -8.91 -19.33 7.41
CA GLU A 172 -10.36 -19.21 7.58
C GLU A 172 -11.14 -20.29 6.83
N GLU A 173 -10.68 -20.62 5.62
CA GLU A 173 -11.34 -21.60 4.77
C GLU A 173 -10.32 -22.35 3.92
N VAL A 174 -10.54 -23.62 3.69
CA VAL A 174 -9.68 -24.50 2.87
C VAL A 174 -10.48 -25.03 1.69
N ASP A 175 -10.10 -24.66 0.46
CA ASP A 175 -10.63 -25.22 -0.78
C ASP A 175 -9.62 -26.25 -1.34
N THR A 176 -9.83 -27.52 -0.99
CA THR A 176 -8.95 -28.61 -1.42
C THR A 176 -9.07 -28.93 -2.90
N GLU A 177 -10.22 -28.66 -3.52
CA GLU A 177 -10.41 -28.91 -4.95
C GLU A 177 -9.61 -27.92 -5.82
N LYS A 178 -9.56 -26.66 -5.40
CA LYS A 178 -8.80 -25.62 -6.09
C LYS A 178 -7.40 -25.41 -5.54
N GLN A 179 -7.02 -26.15 -4.49
CA GLN A 179 -5.76 -26.00 -3.76
C GLN A 179 -5.52 -24.56 -3.28
N LYS A 180 -6.58 -23.93 -2.73
CA LYS A 180 -6.58 -22.55 -2.24
C LYS A 180 -6.98 -22.49 -0.78
N LEU A 181 -6.43 -21.47 -0.12
CA LEU A 181 -6.77 -21.12 1.26
C LEU A 181 -7.32 -19.69 1.29
N LYS A 182 -8.36 -19.46 2.07
CA LYS A 182 -8.68 -18.12 2.55
C LYS A 182 -8.02 -17.93 3.90
N VAL A 183 -7.19 -16.92 3.98
CA VAL A 183 -6.34 -16.64 5.13
C VAL A 183 -6.58 -15.23 5.61
N SER A 184 -6.83 -15.06 6.90
CA SER A 184 -6.83 -13.76 7.57
C SER A 184 -5.41 -13.35 7.88
N VAL A 185 -4.91 -12.34 7.20
CA VAL A 185 -3.58 -11.77 7.43
C VAL A 185 -3.70 -10.38 8.03
N LYS A 186 -2.86 -10.07 9.01
CA LYS A 186 -2.85 -8.75 9.64
C LYS A 186 -1.95 -7.80 8.84
N ILE A 187 -2.57 -7.00 8.00
CA ILE A 187 -1.89 -6.03 7.14
C ILE A 187 -2.22 -4.63 7.65
N PHE A 188 -1.21 -3.77 7.86
CA PHE A 188 -1.38 -2.40 8.39
C PHE A 188 -2.19 -2.32 9.71
N GLY A 189 -2.05 -3.34 10.57
CA GLY A 189 -2.80 -3.40 11.82
C GLY A 189 -4.27 -3.79 11.68
N ARG A 190 -4.72 -4.14 10.46
CA ARG A 190 -6.08 -4.64 10.17
C ARG A 190 -6.03 -6.06 9.65
N VAL A 191 -7.05 -6.82 10.01
CA VAL A 191 -7.24 -8.17 9.47
C VAL A 191 -7.84 -8.05 8.07
N THR A 192 -7.16 -8.63 7.09
CA THR A 192 -7.59 -8.66 5.69
C THR A 192 -7.58 -10.12 5.22
N THR A 193 -8.70 -10.58 4.66
CA THR A 193 -8.80 -11.93 4.12
C THR A 193 -8.20 -11.99 2.72
N LEU A 194 -7.25 -12.89 2.51
CA LEU A 194 -6.57 -13.14 1.24
C LEU A 194 -6.84 -14.55 0.76
N GLU A 195 -6.92 -14.73 -0.55
CA GLU A 195 -6.98 -16.04 -1.20
C GLU A 195 -5.59 -16.41 -1.72
N LEU A 196 -4.97 -17.44 -1.15
CA LEU A 196 -3.62 -17.91 -1.44
C LEU A 196 -3.63 -19.38 -1.89
N ASN A 197 -2.66 -19.77 -2.71
CA ASN A 197 -2.46 -21.18 -3.07
C ASN A 197 -1.71 -21.92 -1.94
N PHE A 198 -1.88 -23.23 -1.84
CA PHE A 198 -1.16 -24.06 -0.87
C PHE A 198 0.36 -23.93 -0.96
N SER A 199 0.88 -23.69 -2.18
CA SER A 199 2.32 -23.50 -2.42
C SER A 199 2.87 -22.17 -1.90
N GLN A 200 2.00 -21.20 -1.60
CA GLN A 200 2.39 -19.86 -1.18
C GLN A 200 2.45 -19.70 0.34
N VAL A 201 2.11 -20.72 1.08
CA VAL A 201 2.05 -20.71 2.55
C VAL A 201 2.79 -21.88 3.16
N SER A 202 3.35 -21.69 4.35
CA SER A 202 3.89 -22.75 5.19
C SER A 202 3.22 -22.75 6.55
N LYS A 203 3.16 -23.92 7.18
CA LYS A 203 2.75 -24.01 8.58
C LYS A 203 3.79 -23.35 9.47
N GLU A 204 3.33 -22.53 10.40
CA GLU A 204 4.17 -22.07 11.48
C GLU A 204 4.25 -23.20 12.52
N LEU A 205 5.40 -23.88 12.56
CA LEU A 205 5.67 -24.88 13.61
C LEU A 205 5.87 -24.14 14.91
N ALA A 206 4.96 -24.35 15.84
CA ALA A 206 5.03 -23.83 17.21
C ALA A 206 6.24 -24.39 17.96
#